data_0d53cca6b74a8cb1979d4a6458bb2947
#
_entry.id   0d53cca6b74a8cb1979d4a6458bb2947
#
_cell.length_a   1.000
_cell.length_b   1.000
_cell.length_c   1.000
_cell.angle_alpha   90.00
_cell.angle_beta   90.00
_cell.angle_gamma   90.00
#
_symmetry.space_group_name_H-M   'P 1'
#
loop_
_entity.id
_entity.type
_entity.pdbx_description
1 polymer ?
#
loop_
_entity_poly.entity_id
_entity_poly.type
_entity_poly.pdbx_seq_one_letter_code
_entity_poly.pdbx_strand_id
1 'polypeptide(L)'
;ALEIVAHGDAMTSKVVGRRIDQIDLPRGVTIAAIVRDLDSPEVIGMQDVAIKMALGHVEMAHHDTLIEPDDHVIVFCTSKKLVPKVERLFQVSIGFL
;
A
#
# COMPACT_ATOMS: atom_id res chain seq x y z
N ALA A 1 -4.07 -6.83 10.18
CA ALA A 1 -3.54 -5.86 9.22
C ALA A 1 -2.89 -6.57 8.03
N LEU A 2 -2.96 -5.96 6.87
CA LEU A 2 -2.35 -6.45 5.65
C LEU A 2 -1.32 -5.44 5.17
N GLU A 3 -0.12 -5.90 4.85
CA GLU A 3 0.88 -5.08 4.18
C GLU A 3 0.84 -5.42 2.69
N ILE A 4 0.69 -4.42 1.84
CA ILE A 4 0.66 -4.63 0.40
C ILE A 4 1.48 -3.55 -0.30
N VAL A 5 2.26 -3.94 -1.31
CA VAL A 5 3.12 -3.01 -2.04
C VAL A 5 2.35 -2.41 -3.21
N ALA A 6 2.43 -1.08 -3.33
CA ALA A 6 1.80 -0.36 -4.44
C ALA A 6 2.75 -0.32 -5.65
N HIS A 7 2.70 -1.34 -6.47
CA HIS A 7 3.52 -1.43 -7.67
C HIS A 7 2.93 -0.63 -8.83
N GLY A 8 3.80 -0.32 -9.80
CA GLY A 8 3.38 0.34 -11.03
C GLY A 8 3.46 1.86 -10.94
N ASP A 9 2.68 2.52 -11.78
CA ASP A 9 2.64 3.97 -11.86
C ASP A 9 1.18 4.44 -12.01
N ALA A 10 0.98 5.74 -12.18
CA ALA A 10 -0.36 6.31 -12.29
C ALA A 10 -1.16 5.80 -13.49
N MET A 11 -0.47 5.26 -14.50
CA MET A 11 -1.12 4.74 -15.72
C MET A 11 -1.55 3.28 -15.56
N THR A 12 -0.83 2.51 -14.75
CA THR A 12 -1.04 1.06 -14.63
C THR A 12 -1.70 0.66 -13.31
N SER A 13 -1.68 1.53 -12.30
CA SER A 13 -2.22 1.26 -10.97
C SER A 13 -3.45 2.11 -10.69
N LYS A 14 -4.37 1.56 -9.92
CA LYS A 14 -5.55 2.31 -9.45
C LYS A 14 -5.27 3.09 -8.16
N VAL A 15 -4.11 2.89 -7.56
CA VAL A 15 -3.77 3.50 -6.27
C VAL A 15 -2.56 4.42 -6.35
N VAL A 16 -1.54 4.09 -7.16
CA VAL A 16 -0.34 4.90 -7.30
C VAL A 16 -0.65 6.23 -7.97
N GLY A 17 -0.09 7.31 -7.46
CA GLY A 17 -0.30 8.65 -7.99
C GLY A 17 -1.64 9.27 -7.58
N ARG A 18 -2.36 8.63 -6.67
CA ARG A 18 -3.64 9.13 -6.17
C ARG A 18 -3.56 9.39 -4.67
N ARG A 19 -4.31 10.37 -4.21
CA ARG A 19 -4.52 10.58 -2.77
C ARG A 19 -5.47 9.51 -2.26
N ILE A 20 -5.37 9.22 -0.97
CA ILE A 20 -6.21 8.19 -0.34
C ILE A 20 -7.70 8.48 -0.54
N ASP A 21 -8.11 9.74 -0.46
CA ASP A 21 -9.52 10.12 -0.66
C ASP A 21 -10.02 9.92 -2.10
N GLN A 22 -9.10 9.70 -3.04
CA GLN A 22 -9.44 9.44 -4.45
C GLN A 22 -9.50 7.95 -4.79
N ILE A 23 -9.16 7.10 -3.84
CA ILE A 23 -9.15 5.65 -4.04
C ILE A 23 -10.50 5.08 -3.61
N ASP A 24 -11.11 4.28 -4.48
CA ASP A 24 -12.38 3.64 -4.20
C ASP A 24 -12.17 2.38 -3.35
N LEU A 25 -12.00 2.58 -2.04
CA LEU A 25 -11.79 1.48 -1.11
C LEU A 25 -13.09 0.74 -0.85
N PRO A 26 -13.05 -0.62 -0.79
CA PRO A 26 -14.21 -1.38 -0.38
C PRO A 26 -14.65 -0.99 1.04
N ARG A 27 -15.94 -1.13 1.32
CA ARG A 27 -16.46 -0.88 2.67
C ARG A 27 -15.80 -1.85 3.65
N GLY A 28 -15.33 -1.32 4.76
CA GLY A 28 -14.61 -2.11 5.78
C GLY A 28 -13.11 -2.15 5.57
N VAL A 29 -12.58 -1.43 4.59
CA VAL A 29 -11.15 -1.34 4.30
C VAL A 29 -10.67 0.07 4.61
N THR A 30 -9.58 0.17 5.36
CA THR A 30 -8.96 1.45 5.73
C THR A 30 -7.46 1.37 5.53
N ILE A 31 -6.89 2.39 4.90
CA ILE A 31 -5.44 2.54 4.81
C ILE A 31 -4.98 3.26 6.08
N ALA A 32 -4.11 2.62 6.85
CA ALA A 32 -3.66 3.13 8.14
C ALA A 32 -2.35 3.89 8.06
N ALA A 33 -1.41 3.39 7.25
CA ALA A 33 -0.08 3.98 7.15
C ALA A 33 0.59 3.59 5.84
N ILE A 34 1.60 4.36 5.48
CA ILE A 34 2.46 4.08 4.33
C ILE A 34 3.90 4.02 4.86
N VAL A 35 4.63 2.98 4.48
CA VAL A 35 6.03 2.81 4.86
C VAL A 35 6.89 2.89 3.61
N ARG A 36 7.85 3.80 3.63
CA ARG A 36 8.77 4.04 2.52
C ARG A 36 10.19 3.66 2.92
N ASP A 37 11.07 3.59 1.94
CA ASP A 37 12.49 3.31 2.13
C ASP A 37 12.78 1.95 2.76
N LEU A 38 11.86 0.98 2.58
CA LEU A 38 12.07 -0.39 3.03
C LEU A 38 13.05 -1.16 2.15
N ASP A 39 13.43 -0.60 1.02
CA ASP A 39 14.37 -1.24 0.09
C ASP A 39 15.82 -0.87 0.42
N SER A 40 16.07 -0.16 1.52
CA SER A 40 17.43 0.13 1.95
C SER A 40 18.15 -1.16 2.35
N PRO A 41 19.49 -1.22 2.19
CA PRO A 41 20.25 -2.43 2.56
C PRO A 41 20.07 -2.86 4.01
N GLU A 42 19.80 -1.92 4.91
CA GLU A 42 19.59 -2.22 6.33
C GLU A 42 18.28 -2.95 6.58
N VAL A 43 17.31 -2.84 5.67
CA VAL A 43 15.95 -3.36 5.86
C VAL A 43 15.70 -4.60 5.01
N ILE A 44 16.38 -4.72 3.86
CA ILE A 44 16.23 -5.87 2.97
C ILE A 44 16.54 -7.17 3.71
N GLY A 45 15.65 -8.13 3.62
CA GLY A 45 15.80 -9.43 4.27
C GLY A 45 15.19 -9.53 5.66
N MET A 46 14.78 -8.42 6.25
CA MET A 46 14.07 -8.45 7.52
C MET A 46 12.66 -8.99 7.32
N GLN A 47 12.23 -9.83 8.27
CA GLN A 47 10.91 -10.45 8.19
C GLN A 47 9.94 -9.86 9.22
N ASP A 48 10.44 -9.25 10.26
CA ASP A 48 9.62 -8.66 11.31
C ASP A 48 9.06 -7.30 10.84
N VAL A 49 7.75 -7.23 10.68
CA VAL A 49 7.07 -6.01 10.21
C VAL A 49 7.29 -4.84 11.16
N ALA A 50 7.29 -5.09 12.47
CA ALA A 50 7.49 -4.03 13.45
C ALA A 50 8.89 -3.42 13.33
N ILE A 51 9.90 -4.25 13.09
CA ILE A 51 11.27 -3.78 12.88
C ILE A 51 11.38 -3.01 11.57
N LYS A 52 10.76 -3.52 10.50
CA LYS A 52 10.72 -2.80 9.22
C LYS A 52 10.10 -1.41 9.39
N MET A 53 8.99 -1.31 10.12
CA MET A 53 8.34 -0.03 10.36
C MET A 53 9.20 0.91 11.20
N ALA A 54 9.98 0.36 12.14
CA ALA A 54 10.87 1.17 12.97
C ALA A 54 12.06 1.72 12.18
N LEU A 55 12.55 0.98 11.18
CA LEU A 55 13.69 1.36 10.35
C LEU A 55 13.29 2.10 9.09
N GLY A 56 12.07 1.85 8.60
CA GLY A 56 11.54 2.52 7.43
C GLY A 56 10.99 3.90 7.75
N HIS A 57 10.61 4.61 6.72
CA HIS A 57 9.99 5.92 6.84
C HIS A 57 8.48 5.73 6.89
N VAL A 58 7.89 5.83 8.07
CA VAL A 58 6.45 5.64 8.28
C VAL A 58 5.71 6.95 8.20
N GLU A 59 4.69 7.01 7.37
CA GLU A 59 3.79 8.13 7.26
C GLU A 59 2.37 7.65 7.60
N MET A 60 1.77 8.28 8.62
CA MET A 60 0.39 7.97 8.98
C MET A 60 -0.54 8.46 7.88
N ALA A 61 -1.51 7.63 7.53
CA ALA A 61 -2.39 7.92 6.41
C ALA A 61 -3.42 9.01 6.76
N HIS A 62 -3.51 10.00 5.89
CA HIS A 62 -4.54 11.03 5.91
C HIS A 62 -5.29 10.99 4.59
N HIS A 63 -6.44 11.68 4.52
CA HIS A 63 -7.26 11.69 3.31
C HIS A 63 -6.52 12.26 2.09
N ASP A 64 -5.56 13.15 2.30
CA ASP A 64 -4.79 13.80 1.24
C ASP A 64 -3.40 13.18 1.03
N THR A 65 -3.07 12.10 1.73
CA THR A 65 -1.79 11.42 1.54
C THR A 65 -1.72 10.79 0.15
N LEU A 66 -0.64 11.08 -0.57
CA LEU A 66 -0.41 10.55 -1.90
C LEU A 66 0.34 9.23 -1.82
N ILE A 67 -0.14 8.23 -2.54
CA ILE A 67 0.55 6.94 -2.67
C ILE A 67 1.55 7.02 -3.83
N GLU A 68 2.80 6.73 -3.54
CA GLU A 68 3.89 6.73 -4.52
C GLU A 68 4.25 5.31 -4.95
N PRO A 69 4.92 5.15 -6.10
CA PRO A 69 5.34 3.82 -6.55
C PRO A 69 6.20 3.13 -5.48
N ASP A 70 5.96 1.84 -5.31
CA ASP A 70 6.68 0.95 -4.39
C ASP A 70 6.47 1.26 -2.90
N ASP A 71 5.49 2.11 -2.57
CA ASP A 71 5.09 2.30 -1.18
C ASP A 71 4.54 0.99 -0.61
N HIS A 72 4.92 0.69 0.63
CA HIS A 72 4.33 -0.39 1.41
C HIS A 72 3.14 0.17 2.17
N VAL A 73 1.96 -0.30 1.86
CA VAL A 73 0.71 0.24 2.39
C VAL A 73 0.17 -0.71 3.45
N ILE A 74 -0.06 -0.17 4.64
CA ILE A 74 -0.65 -0.93 5.74
C ILE A 74 -2.15 -0.73 5.70
N VAL A 75 -2.88 -1.83 5.53
CA VAL A 75 -4.33 -1.81 5.31
C VAL A 75 -5.01 -2.61 6.41
N PHE A 76 -6.06 -2.05 6.98
CA PHE A 76 -6.95 -2.78 7.89
C PHE A 76 -8.20 -3.21 7.16
N CYS A 77 -8.54 -4.50 7.30
CA CYS A 77 -9.76 -5.07 6.78
C CYS A 77 -10.60 -5.59 7.95
N THR A 78 -11.87 -5.29 7.97
CA THR A 78 -12.78 -5.77 9.03
C THR A 78 -13.10 -7.26 8.87
N SER A 79 -12.79 -7.84 7.71
CA SER A 79 -13.03 -9.25 7.43
C SER A 79 -11.97 -9.77 6.45
N LYS A 80 -11.55 -11.02 6.63
CA LYS A 80 -10.63 -11.69 5.71
C LYS A 80 -11.21 -11.80 4.30
N LYS A 81 -12.51 -11.75 4.15
CA LYS A 81 -13.18 -11.80 2.85
C LYS A 81 -12.88 -10.58 1.99
N LEU A 82 -12.42 -9.50 2.60
CA LEU A 82 -12.07 -8.27 1.89
C LEU A 82 -10.66 -8.30 1.30
N VAL A 83 -9.79 -9.20 1.77
CA VAL A 83 -8.40 -9.26 1.32
C VAL A 83 -8.28 -9.44 -0.20
N PRO A 84 -9.01 -10.36 -0.85
CA PRO A 84 -8.93 -10.47 -2.31
C PRO A 84 -9.36 -9.20 -3.05
N LYS A 85 -10.30 -8.45 -2.51
CA LYS A 85 -10.74 -7.19 -3.12
C LYS A 85 -9.64 -6.13 -3.03
N VAL A 86 -8.94 -6.08 -1.89
CA VAL A 86 -7.81 -5.16 -1.71
C VAL A 86 -6.67 -5.53 -2.66
N GLU A 87 -6.35 -6.82 -2.76
CA GLU A 87 -5.31 -7.28 -3.66
C GLU A 87 -5.61 -6.91 -5.11
N ARG A 88 -6.86 -7.05 -5.54
CA ARG A 88 -7.27 -6.65 -6.88
C ARG A 88 -7.17 -5.15 -7.11
N LEU A 89 -7.49 -4.36 -6.10
CA LEU A 89 -7.37 -2.91 -6.18
C LEU A 89 -5.93 -2.47 -6.41
N PHE A 90 -4.98 -3.19 -5.79
CA PHE A 90 -3.56 -2.89 -5.90
C PHE A 90 -2.88 -3.57 -7.09
N GLN A 91 -3.62 -4.35 -7.86
CA GLN A 91 -3.08 -5.00 -9.05
C GLN A 91 -2.65 -3.99 -10.10
N VAL A 92 -1.51 -4.27 -10.72
CA VAL A 92 -1.02 -3.47 -11.84
C VAL A 92 -1.62 -4.01 -13.12
N SER A 93 -2.17 -3.12 -13.93
CA SER A 93 -2.65 -3.48 -15.26
C SER A 93 -1.46 -3.81 -16.16
N ILE A 94 -1.51 -4.94 -16.84
CA ILE A 94 -0.46 -5.31 -17.78
C ILE A 94 -0.47 -4.40 -19.00
N GLY A 95 -1.60 -3.82 -19.33
CA GLY A 95 -1.66 -2.69 -20.24
C GLY A 95 -1.44 -2.97 -21.70
N PHE A 96 -1.70 -4.19 -22.17
CA PHE A 96 -1.68 -4.38 -23.60
C PHE A 96 -2.92 -5.12 -24.07
N LEU A 97 -2.92 -4.81 -25.20
CA LEU A 97 -3.92 -5.24 -25.80
C LEU A 97 -4.25 -6.05 -26.51
#